data_10147f8d784906deb330fd61a8d923b8
#
_entry.id   10147f8d784906deb330fd61a8d923b8
#
_cell.length_a   1.000
_cell.length_b   1.000
_cell.length_c   1.000
_cell.angle_alpha   90.00
_cell.angle_beta   90.00
_cell.angle_gamma   90.00
#
_symmetry.space_group_name_H-M   'P 1'
#
loop_
_entity.id
_entity.type
_entity.pdbx_description
1 polymer ?
#
loop_
_entity_poly.entity_id
_entity_poly.type
_entity_poly.pdbx_seq_one_letter_code
_entity_poly.pdbx_strand_id
1 'polypeptide(L)'
;IPYYAEGFGVSMDKVIALGSPRCDVLEDENYKKRFKKRFYKENPEFKGKKILLFAPTFRGGGMGNCFYPIEKFEVDKIFDKISDDWVIAVKMHPYLSERPTCSAKYKDRLIDLTSKYDVNDLLFVSDLLITDYSSVIFEASIVNVPMLFFAFDLNEYSRDRDFYCNFASFVPGKIVLNTDEMTDSINNEDYNQELVKPFRQRYFGDKTGEATKNVVEFTKELLDNNV
;
A
#
# COMPACT_ATOMS: atom_id res chain seq x y z
N ILE A 1 -3.78 -20.44 -1.75
CA ILE A 1 -4.12 -21.58 -0.84
C ILE A 1 -2.86 -22.27 -0.32
N PRO A 2 -1.88 -22.76 -1.13
CA PRO A 2 -0.78 -23.60 -0.62
C PRO A 2 0.03 -22.92 0.51
N TYR A 3 0.42 -21.67 0.36
CA TYR A 3 1.20 -20.95 1.38
C TYR A 3 0.46 -20.78 2.71
N TYR A 4 -0.85 -20.55 2.67
CA TYR A 4 -1.66 -20.49 3.88
C TYR A 4 -1.81 -21.87 4.55
N ALA A 5 -2.02 -22.93 3.76
CA ALA A 5 -2.09 -24.28 4.28
C ALA A 5 -0.78 -24.68 4.97
N GLU A 6 0.36 -24.37 4.35
CA GLU A 6 1.70 -24.59 4.94
C GLU A 6 1.89 -23.77 6.23
N GLY A 7 1.61 -22.46 6.18
CA GLY A 7 1.78 -21.56 7.33
C GLY A 7 0.90 -21.90 8.54
N PHE A 8 -0.30 -22.45 8.30
CA PHE A 8 -1.21 -22.91 9.35
C PHE A 8 -1.01 -24.39 9.74
N GLY A 9 -0.17 -25.14 9.01
CA GLY A 9 0.04 -26.57 9.26
C GLY A 9 -1.21 -27.42 8.99
N VAL A 10 -2.04 -27.03 8.03
CA VAL A 10 -3.28 -27.74 7.65
C VAL A 10 -3.24 -28.21 6.21
N SER A 11 -4.10 -29.17 5.86
CA SER A 11 -4.24 -29.62 4.47
C SER A 11 -4.92 -28.54 3.60
N MET A 12 -4.63 -28.53 2.29
CA MET A 12 -5.11 -27.49 1.36
C MET A 12 -6.64 -27.42 1.25
N ASP A 13 -7.36 -28.55 1.48
CA ASP A 13 -8.82 -28.60 1.49
C ASP A 13 -9.46 -27.83 2.66
N LYS A 14 -8.68 -27.52 3.69
CA LYS A 14 -9.11 -26.68 4.83
C LYS A 14 -9.00 -25.19 4.57
N VAL A 15 -8.42 -24.79 3.45
CA VAL A 15 -8.21 -23.37 3.11
C VAL A 15 -9.05 -23.01 1.88
N ILE A 16 -10.03 -22.14 2.08
CA ILE A 16 -10.97 -21.73 1.04
C ILE A 16 -10.74 -20.26 0.68
N ALA A 17 -10.61 -19.97 -0.60
CA ALA A 17 -10.43 -18.62 -1.10
C ALA A 17 -11.78 -17.93 -1.31
N LEU A 18 -12.24 -17.18 -0.30
CA LEU A 18 -13.51 -16.43 -0.31
C LEU A 18 -13.34 -14.94 -0.67
N GLY A 19 -12.11 -14.49 -0.83
CA GLY A 19 -11.76 -13.08 -1.00
C GLY A 19 -11.42 -12.39 0.33
N SER A 20 -11.19 -11.07 0.27
CA SER A 20 -10.85 -10.24 1.43
C SER A 20 -11.96 -9.21 1.68
N PRO A 21 -12.81 -9.37 2.72
CA PRO A 21 -13.92 -8.46 3.02
C PRO A 21 -13.50 -6.98 3.13
N ARG A 22 -12.31 -6.71 3.66
CA ARG A 22 -11.77 -5.35 3.76
C ARG A 22 -11.55 -4.66 2.40
N CYS A 23 -11.47 -5.45 1.32
CA CYS A 23 -11.26 -4.93 -0.03
C CYS A 23 -12.57 -4.53 -0.72
N ASP A 24 -13.73 -4.98 -0.23
CA ASP A 24 -15.02 -4.72 -0.87
C ASP A 24 -15.32 -3.22 -0.98
N VAL A 25 -14.91 -2.43 0.01
CA VAL A 25 -15.08 -0.97 0.03
C VAL A 25 -14.33 -0.27 -1.12
N LEU A 26 -13.26 -0.88 -1.63
CA LEU A 26 -12.44 -0.32 -2.70
C LEU A 26 -13.17 -0.31 -4.06
N GLU A 27 -14.19 -1.13 -4.21
CA GLU A 27 -15.07 -1.20 -5.40
C GLU A 27 -16.37 -0.36 -5.22
N ASP A 28 -16.63 0.21 -4.02
CA ASP A 28 -17.80 1.06 -3.80
C ASP A 28 -17.53 2.50 -4.31
N GLU A 29 -17.98 2.78 -5.53
CA GLU A 29 -17.85 4.12 -6.15
C GLU A 29 -18.59 5.22 -5.37
N ASN A 30 -19.65 4.90 -4.63
CA ASN A 30 -20.35 5.88 -3.79
C ASN A 30 -19.53 6.21 -2.55
N TYR A 31 -18.93 5.19 -1.91
CA TYR A 31 -18.01 5.41 -0.80
C TYR A 31 -16.81 6.24 -1.22
N LYS A 32 -16.17 5.89 -2.32
CA LYS A 32 -15.03 6.61 -2.91
C LYS A 32 -15.36 8.09 -3.16
N LYS A 33 -16.51 8.38 -3.78
CA LYS A 33 -16.96 9.77 -4.02
C LYS A 33 -17.18 10.55 -2.72
N ARG A 34 -17.83 9.91 -1.71
CA ARG A 34 -18.03 10.53 -0.38
C ARG A 34 -16.72 10.79 0.32
N PHE A 35 -15.80 9.81 0.29
CA PHE A 35 -14.49 9.95 0.90
C PHE A 35 -13.69 11.09 0.24
N LYS A 36 -13.54 11.12 -1.09
CA LYS A 36 -12.84 12.18 -1.81
C LYS A 36 -13.39 13.58 -1.45
N LYS A 37 -14.72 13.75 -1.43
CA LYS A 37 -15.35 15.02 -1.06
C LYS A 37 -14.98 15.44 0.37
N ARG A 38 -15.04 14.51 1.33
CA ARG A 38 -14.66 14.74 2.73
C ARG A 38 -13.19 15.08 2.83
N PHE A 39 -12.31 14.27 2.23
CA PHE A 39 -10.86 14.43 2.27
C PHE A 39 -10.41 15.83 1.82
N TYR A 40 -10.83 16.27 0.64
CA TYR A 40 -10.47 17.59 0.12
C TYR A 40 -11.14 18.76 0.84
N LYS A 41 -12.21 18.52 1.60
CA LYS A 41 -12.80 19.52 2.50
C LYS A 41 -11.96 19.67 3.77
N GLU A 42 -11.51 18.55 4.33
CA GLU A 42 -10.73 18.50 5.59
C GLU A 42 -9.24 18.83 5.37
N ASN A 43 -8.74 18.67 4.15
CA ASN A 43 -7.36 18.87 3.77
C ASN A 43 -7.28 19.70 2.48
N PRO A 44 -7.58 21.00 2.54
CA PRO A 44 -7.62 21.87 1.36
C PRO A 44 -6.26 22.03 0.67
N GLU A 45 -5.15 21.78 1.36
CA GLU A 45 -3.77 21.82 0.87
C GLU A 45 -3.49 20.80 -0.23
N PHE A 46 -4.27 19.72 -0.31
CA PHE A 46 -4.16 18.72 -1.37
C PHE A 46 -4.94 19.05 -2.65
N LYS A 47 -5.78 20.11 -2.64
CA LYS A 47 -6.60 20.45 -3.81
C LYS A 47 -5.72 20.88 -5.00
N GLY A 48 -5.91 20.21 -6.14
CA GLY A 48 -5.17 20.51 -7.36
C GLY A 48 -3.70 20.06 -7.33
N LYS A 49 -3.33 19.27 -6.32
CA LYS A 49 -1.99 18.67 -6.21
C LYS A 49 -2.03 17.19 -6.58
N LYS A 50 -0.91 16.69 -7.06
CA LYS A 50 -0.63 15.26 -7.17
C LYS A 50 -0.22 14.73 -5.80
N ILE A 51 -0.77 13.59 -5.39
CA ILE A 51 -0.56 13.02 -4.05
C ILE A 51 0.33 11.79 -4.15
N LEU A 52 1.52 11.89 -3.59
CA LEU A 52 2.42 10.78 -3.34
C LEU A 52 2.14 10.23 -1.94
N LEU A 53 1.58 9.02 -1.87
CA LEU A 53 1.36 8.33 -0.60
C LEU A 53 2.60 7.53 -0.22
N PHE A 54 3.27 7.92 0.88
CA PHE A 54 4.37 7.15 1.46
C PHE A 54 3.85 6.25 2.57
N ALA A 55 3.82 4.94 2.32
CA ALA A 55 3.29 3.93 3.24
C ALA A 55 4.22 2.72 3.38
N PRO A 56 5.36 2.86 4.09
CA PRO A 56 6.36 1.80 4.22
C PRO A 56 6.00 0.78 5.28
N THR A 57 6.66 -0.39 5.21
CA THR A 57 6.64 -1.43 6.24
C THR A 57 7.70 -1.16 7.30
N PHE A 58 7.39 -1.42 8.56
CA PHE A 58 8.37 -1.37 9.64
C PHE A 58 9.40 -2.49 9.55
N ARG A 59 10.54 -2.28 10.21
CA ARG A 59 11.60 -3.27 10.47
C ARG A 59 11.54 -3.69 11.95
N GLY A 60 12.25 -4.76 12.32
CA GLY A 60 12.29 -5.28 13.69
C GLY A 60 11.20 -6.31 14.00
N GLY A 61 11.18 -6.80 15.24
CA GLY A 61 10.47 -8.02 15.65
C GLY A 61 9.08 -7.84 16.27
N GLY A 62 8.42 -6.70 16.12
CA GLY A 62 7.09 -6.46 16.71
C GLY A 62 7.05 -5.28 17.70
N MET A 63 5.96 -5.15 18.47
CA MET A 63 5.76 -4.02 19.38
C MET A 63 6.97 -3.81 20.31
N GLY A 64 7.51 -2.59 20.34
CA GLY A 64 8.65 -2.18 21.17
C GLY A 64 10.00 -2.19 20.44
N ASN A 65 10.15 -2.93 19.33
CA ASN A 65 11.37 -2.98 18.54
C ASN A 65 11.15 -2.60 17.07
N CYS A 66 10.03 -1.97 16.76
CA CYS A 66 9.72 -1.54 15.41
C CYS A 66 10.40 -0.21 15.09
N PHE A 67 11.07 -0.14 13.94
CA PHE A 67 11.68 1.07 13.42
C PHE A 67 11.54 1.13 11.89
N TYR A 68 11.78 2.28 11.33
CA TYR A 68 12.00 2.49 9.90
C TYR A 68 13.23 3.39 9.75
N PRO A 69 14.18 3.08 8.87
CA PRO A 69 15.35 3.95 8.61
C PRO A 69 14.90 5.23 7.91
N ILE A 70 14.31 6.15 8.67
CA ILE A 70 13.59 7.32 8.16
C ILE A 70 14.50 8.27 7.39
N GLU A 71 15.78 8.30 7.73
CA GLU A 71 16.82 9.09 7.07
C GLU A 71 17.07 8.65 5.61
N LYS A 72 16.64 7.43 5.23
CA LYS A 72 16.71 6.95 3.85
C LYS A 72 15.68 7.61 2.94
N PHE A 73 14.57 8.08 3.52
CA PHE A 73 13.56 8.83 2.79
C PHE A 73 13.87 10.34 2.85
N GLU A 74 14.80 10.77 2.02
CA GLU A 74 15.39 12.12 1.98
C GLU A 74 14.40 13.16 1.43
N VAL A 75 13.42 13.58 2.26
CA VAL A 75 12.26 14.40 1.82
C VAL A 75 12.68 15.68 1.11
N ASP A 76 13.67 16.42 1.65
CA ASP A 76 14.12 17.67 1.02
C ASP A 76 14.73 17.41 -0.35
N LYS A 77 15.55 16.36 -0.50
CA LYS A 77 16.13 15.96 -1.77
C LYS A 77 15.05 15.50 -2.79
N ILE A 78 14.00 14.84 -2.32
CA ILE A 78 12.85 14.49 -3.16
C ILE A 78 12.22 15.77 -3.69
N PHE A 79 11.83 16.70 -2.82
CA PHE A 79 11.17 17.94 -3.22
C PHE A 79 12.03 18.88 -4.05
N ASP A 80 13.37 18.86 -3.88
CA ASP A 80 14.29 19.61 -4.72
C ASP A 80 14.31 19.12 -6.18
N LYS A 81 13.89 17.88 -6.42
CA LYS A 81 13.99 17.21 -7.73
C LYS A 81 12.65 16.98 -8.45
N ILE A 82 11.55 16.93 -7.72
CA ILE A 82 10.22 16.73 -8.31
C ILE A 82 9.45 18.03 -8.44
N SER A 83 8.47 18.06 -9.34
CA SER A 83 7.61 19.23 -9.57
C SER A 83 6.88 19.72 -8.31
N ASP A 84 6.60 21.04 -8.25
CA ASP A 84 5.93 21.69 -7.10
C ASP A 84 4.43 21.35 -6.97
N ASP A 85 3.88 20.64 -7.93
CA ASP A 85 2.51 20.12 -7.84
C ASP A 85 2.38 18.83 -7.01
N TRP A 86 3.48 18.20 -6.63
CA TRP A 86 3.48 17.04 -5.74
C TRP A 86 3.44 17.42 -4.25
N VAL A 87 2.59 16.72 -3.49
CA VAL A 87 2.55 16.70 -2.02
C VAL A 87 2.78 15.27 -1.55
N ILE A 88 3.53 15.09 -0.46
CA ILE A 88 3.73 13.80 0.17
C ILE A 88 2.75 13.65 1.33
N ALA A 89 1.86 12.67 1.21
CA ALA A 89 1.02 12.18 2.30
C ALA A 89 1.73 11.03 3.00
N VAL A 90 2.04 11.18 4.27
CA VAL A 90 2.73 10.14 5.06
C VAL A 90 1.72 9.27 5.78
N LYS A 91 1.82 7.95 5.61
CA LYS A 91 1.03 6.93 6.31
C LYS A 91 1.94 5.86 6.88
N MET A 92 2.56 6.17 8.02
CA MET A 92 3.42 5.20 8.71
C MET A 92 2.59 4.09 9.38
N HIS A 93 3.22 2.95 9.62
CA HIS A 93 2.60 1.90 10.42
C HIS A 93 2.35 2.41 11.85
N PRO A 94 1.21 2.05 12.52
CA PRO A 94 0.88 2.53 13.86
C PRO A 94 1.94 2.25 14.95
N TYR A 95 2.79 1.23 14.75
CA TYR A 95 3.88 0.89 15.67
C TYR A 95 5.10 1.83 15.58
N LEU A 96 5.16 2.67 14.54
CA LEU A 96 6.25 3.61 14.35
C LEU A 96 5.92 4.96 14.99
N SER A 97 6.78 5.43 15.88
CA SER A 97 6.68 6.76 16.50
C SER A 97 7.32 7.84 15.63
N GLU A 98 8.37 7.49 14.91
CA GLU A 98 9.10 8.44 14.07
C GLU A 98 8.34 8.77 12.78
N ARG A 99 8.56 10.01 12.30
CA ARG A 99 7.95 10.54 11.07
C ARG A 99 9.02 11.16 10.18
N PRO A 100 8.89 11.08 8.84
CA PRO A 100 9.71 11.88 7.95
C PRO A 100 9.56 13.37 8.30
N THR A 101 10.66 14.10 8.21
CA THR A 101 10.71 15.54 8.42
C THR A 101 11.27 16.22 7.19
N CYS A 102 11.02 17.52 7.06
CA CYS A 102 11.60 18.34 6.01
C CYS A 102 11.97 19.72 6.55
N SER A 103 12.74 20.47 5.78
CA SER A 103 13.05 21.85 6.06
C SER A 103 11.79 22.73 6.01
N ALA A 104 11.86 23.91 6.62
CA ALA A 104 10.76 24.90 6.63
C ALA A 104 10.26 25.27 5.22
N LYS A 105 11.13 25.15 4.20
CA LYS A 105 10.81 25.38 2.78
C LYS A 105 9.68 24.48 2.28
N TYR A 106 9.60 23.25 2.78
CA TYR A 106 8.70 22.20 2.27
C TYR A 106 7.61 21.76 3.23
N LYS A 107 7.50 22.43 4.41
CA LYS A 107 6.55 22.04 5.48
C LYS A 107 5.09 21.90 5.01
N ASP A 108 4.68 22.67 4.00
CA ASP A 108 3.31 22.66 3.47
C ASP A 108 3.10 21.57 2.38
N ARG A 109 4.16 20.82 2.04
CA ARG A 109 4.14 19.73 1.07
C ARG A 109 4.34 18.34 1.68
N LEU A 110 4.68 18.25 2.99
CA LEU A 110 4.83 16.99 3.72
C LEU A 110 3.77 16.93 4.82
N ILE A 111 2.79 16.04 4.68
CA ILE A 111 1.61 16.01 5.55
C ILE A 111 1.44 14.64 6.16
N ASP A 112 1.51 14.55 7.50
CA ASP A 112 1.29 13.29 8.23
C ASP A 112 -0.21 13.00 8.37
N LEU A 113 -0.64 11.92 7.76
CA LEU A 113 -2.00 11.39 7.82
C LEU A 113 -2.07 10.04 8.58
N THR A 114 -1.00 9.65 9.27
CA THR A 114 -0.85 8.34 9.93
C THR A 114 -2.04 8.00 10.82
N SER A 115 -2.45 8.92 11.68
CA SER A 115 -3.53 8.69 12.65
C SER A 115 -4.90 9.18 12.16
N LYS A 116 -4.98 9.80 10.98
CA LYS A 116 -6.19 10.50 10.52
C LYS A 116 -7.09 9.66 9.63
N TYR A 117 -6.49 8.81 8.78
CA TYR A 117 -7.22 8.00 7.81
C TYR A 117 -6.69 6.57 7.75
N ASP A 118 -7.51 5.62 7.28
CA ASP A 118 -7.05 4.30 6.89
C ASP A 118 -6.22 4.38 5.60
N VAL A 119 -5.26 3.46 5.44
CA VAL A 119 -4.43 3.44 4.23
C VAL A 119 -5.25 3.16 2.98
N ASN A 120 -6.28 2.31 3.08
CA ASN A 120 -7.15 1.97 1.95
C ASN A 120 -7.95 3.19 1.47
N ASP A 121 -8.39 4.04 2.39
CA ASP A 121 -9.08 5.28 2.06
C ASP A 121 -8.14 6.26 1.33
N LEU A 122 -6.89 6.35 1.78
CA LEU A 122 -5.88 7.22 1.15
C LEU A 122 -5.54 6.80 -0.29
N LEU A 123 -5.65 5.52 -0.62
CA LEU A 123 -5.46 5.04 -1.98
C LEU A 123 -6.44 5.68 -2.98
N PHE A 124 -7.65 6.05 -2.55
CA PHE A 124 -8.62 6.72 -3.44
C PHE A 124 -8.17 8.10 -3.92
N VAL A 125 -7.29 8.76 -3.19
CA VAL A 125 -6.82 10.12 -3.51
C VAL A 125 -5.37 10.15 -3.95
N SER A 126 -4.68 9.01 -3.95
CA SER A 126 -3.26 8.92 -4.29
C SER A 126 -3.06 8.80 -5.79
N ASP A 127 -2.09 9.55 -6.32
CA ASP A 127 -1.63 9.47 -7.70
C ASP A 127 -0.43 8.53 -7.84
N LEU A 128 0.31 8.31 -6.74
CA LEU A 128 1.43 7.38 -6.66
C LEU A 128 1.55 6.83 -5.24
N LEU A 129 1.74 5.52 -5.11
CA LEU A 129 2.11 4.87 -3.86
C LEU A 129 3.61 4.58 -3.84
N ILE A 130 4.31 5.08 -2.82
CA ILE A 130 5.66 4.63 -2.49
C ILE A 130 5.56 3.73 -1.27
N THR A 131 5.93 2.49 -1.45
CA THR A 131 5.94 1.46 -0.39
C THR A 131 7.19 0.60 -0.52
N ASP A 132 7.27 -0.48 0.25
CA ASP A 132 8.36 -1.45 0.17
C ASP A 132 7.81 -2.88 0.21
N TYR A 133 7.80 -3.54 1.36
CA TYR A 133 7.38 -4.95 1.52
C TYR A 133 5.95 -5.12 2.04
N SER A 134 5.13 -4.09 1.90
CA SER A 134 3.78 -4.03 2.45
C SER A 134 2.75 -4.78 1.60
N SER A 135 1.81 -5.44 2.26
CA SER A 135 0.65 -6.04 1.59
C SER A 135 -0.34 -5.02 1.00
N VAL A 136 -0.20 -3.74 1.28
CA VAL A 136 -1.04 -2.67 0.69
C VAL A 136 -1.04 -2.65 -0.84
N ILE A 137 -0.06 -3.29 -1.46
CA ILE A 137 0.04 -3.43 -2.92
C ILE A 137 -1.16 -4.18 -3.52
N PHE A 138 -1.76 -5.09 -2.77
CA PHE A 138 -2.97 -5.80 -3.21
C PHE A 138 -4.13 -4.80 -3.32
N GLU A 139 -4.38 -4.02 -2.27
CA GLU A 139 -5.43 -3.01 -2.22
C GLU A 139 -5.17 -1.88 -3.25
N ALA A 140 -3.93 -1.43 -3.38
CA ALA A 140 -3.55 -0.44 -4.39
C ALA A 140 -3.81 -0.93 -5.82
N SER A 141 -3.62 -2.23 -6.07
CA SER A 141 -3.90 -2.82 -7.39
C SER A 141 -5.39 -2.81 -7.74
N ILE A 142 -6.29 -2.93 -6.76
CA ILE A 142 -7.74 -2.88 -6.98
C ILE A 142 -8.15 -1.50 -7.49
N VAL A 143 -7.62 -0.43 -6.90
CA VAL A 143 -7.91 0.95 -7.30
C VAL A 143 -6.99 1.48 -8.41
N ASN A 144 -6.11 0.62 -8.92
CA ASN A 144 -5.19 0.89 -10.03
C ASN A 144 -4.23 2.07 -9.78
N VAL A 145 -3.75 2.24 -8.55
CA VAL A 145 -2.73 3.24 -8.21
C VAL A 145 -1.36 2.77 -8.68
N PRO A 146 -0.57 3.61 -9.38
CA PRO A 146 0.83 3.33 -9.69
C PRO A 146 1.66 3.12 -8.43
N MET A 147 2.68 2.25 -8.50
CA MET A 147 3.50 1.90 -7.34
C MET A 147 4.99 1.99 -7.64
N LEU A 148 5.74 2.60 -6.71
CA LEU A 148 7.19 2.49 -6.62
C LEU A 148 7.57 1.73 -5.36
N PHE A 149 8.50 0.80 -5.50
CA PHE A 149 8.99 -0.02 -4.40
C PHE A 149 10.35 0.50 -3.94
N PHE A 150 10.34 1.28 -2.86
CA PHE A 150 11.56 1.82 -2.26
C PHE A 150 12.24 0.75 -1.38
N ALA A 151 12.97 -0.15 -2.03
CA ALA A 151 13.53 -1.37 -1.42
C ALA A 151 15.06 -1.26 -1.24
N PHE A 152 15.52 -0.17 -0.60
CA PHE A 152 16.94 0.15 -0.39
C PHE A 152 17.70 -0.92 0.43
N ASP A 153 16.99 -1.72 1.20
CA ASP A 153 17.51 -2.76 2.09
C ASP A 153 17.03 -4.18 1.71
N LEU A 154 16.67 -4.42 0.45
CA LEU A 154 16.07 -5.67 -0.02
C LEU A 154 16.88 -6.92 0.40
N ASN A 155 18.21 -6.88 0.29
CA ASN A 155 19.08 -7.99 0.64
C ASN A 155 19.08 -8.30 2.15
N GLU A 156 18.97 -7.28 2.99
CA GLU A 156 18.92 -7.39 4.44
C GLU A 156 17.55 -7.88 4.88
N TYR A 157 16.50 -7.26 4.34
CA TYR A 157 15.12 -7.64 4.62
C TYR A 157 14.83 -9.10 4.25
N SER A 158 15.33 -9.57 3.08
CA SER A 158 15.15 -10.96 2.62
C SER A 158 15.87 -11.98 3.51
N ARG A 159 16.95 -11.59 4.19
CA ARG A 159 17.64 -12.48 5.16
C ARG A 159 16.88 -12.62 6.47
N ASP A 160 16.22 -11.55 6.90
CA ASP A 160 15.51 -11.50 8.17
C ASP A 160 14.07 -12.02 8.06
N ARG A 161 13.45 -11.81 6.92
CA ARG A 161 12.05 -12.16 6.62
C ARG A 161 11.97 -12.68 5.20
N ASP A 162 12.09 -13.96 5.02
CA ASP A 162 12.07 -14.59 3.70
C ASP A 162 10.75 -14.36 2.94
N PHE A 163 10.82 -14.46 1.62
CA PHE A 163 9.65 -14.34 0.74
C PHE A 163 9.34 -15.71 0.10
N TYR A 164 8.07 -16.05 -0.02
CA TYR A 164 7.63 -17.23 -0.79
C TYR A 164 7.88 -17.12 -2.30
N CYS A 165 8.29 -15.96 -2.79
CA CYS A 165 8.57 -15.70 -4.20
C CYS A 165 9.69 -14.69 -4.37
N ASN A 166 10.29 -14.66 -5.56
CA ASN A 166 11.27 -13.63 -5.89
C ASN A 166 10.60 -12.24 -5.91
N PHE A 167 11.02 -11.34 -5.02
CA PHE A 167 10.43 -10.02 -4.83
C PHE A 167 10.39 -9.21 -6.13
N ALA A 168 11.48 -9.20 -6.90
CA ALA A 168 11.57 -8.39 -8.11
C ALA A 168 10.59 -8.82 -9.21
N SER A 169 10.25 -10.11 -9.28
CA SER A 169 9.25 -10.62 -10.23
C SER A 169 7.83 -10.64 -9.68
N PHE A 170 7.69 -10.37 -8.39
CA PHE A 170 6.40 -10.40 -7.71
C PHE A 170 5.69 -9.05 -7.70
N VAL A 171 6.43 -7.97 -7.46
CA VAL A 171 5.83 -6.65 -7.25
C VAL A 171 5.29 -6.01 -8.54
N PRO A 172 4.11 -5.38 -8.50
CA PRO A 172 3.47 -4.79 -9.68
C PRO A 172 3.90 -3.34 -9.93
N GLY A 173 5.19 -3.07 -9.89
CA GLY A 173 5.72 -1.73 -10.12
C GLY A 173 7.24 -1.72 -10.15
N LYS A 174 7.82 -0.55 -10.32
CA LYS A 174 9.27 -0.39 -10.42
C LYS A 174 9.92 -0.38 -9.04
N ILE A 175 11.02 -1.11 -8.89
CA ILE A 175 11.88 -1.10 -7.70
C ILE A 175 12.91 0.01 -7.86
N VAL A 176 13.08 0.80 -6.80
CA VAL A 176 14.08 1.87 -6.67
C VAL A 176 14.84 1.70 -5.36
N LEU A 177 16.14 1.91 -5.39
CA LEU A 177 17.03 1.62 -4.27
C LEU A 177 17.51 2.89 -3.53
N ASN A 178 17.30 4.05 -4.12
CA ASN A 178 17.72 5.33 -3.55
C ASN A 178 16.80 6.47 -4.03
N THR A 179 16.99 7.65 -3.41
CA THR A 179 16.20 8.84 -3.71
C THR A 179 16.36 9.32 -5.16
N ASP A 180 17.53 9.15 -5.77
CA ASP A 180 17.78 9.60 -7.13
C ASP A 180 16.98 8.76 -8.14
N GLU A 181 17.04 7.44 -8.03
CA GLU A 181 16.21 6.54 -8.84
C GLU A 181 14.70 6.79 -8.65
N MET A 182 14.28 7.06 -7.41
CA MET A 182 12.90 7.38 -7.07
C MET A 182 12.44 8.66 -7.79
N THR A 183 13.19 9.74 -7.67
CA THR A 183 12.84 11.04 -8.27
C THR A 183 12.90 11.01 -9.80
N ASP A 184 13.87 10.28 -10.37
CA ASP A 184 13.96 10.05 -11.82
C ASP A 184 12.72 9.29 -12.32
N SER A 185 12.26 8.27 -11.58
CA SER A 185 11.04 7.53 -11.94
C SER A 185 9.79 8.41 -11.83
N ILE A 186 9.68 9.28 -10.81
CA ILE A 186 8.56 10.21 -10.65
C ILE A 186 8.51 11.21 -11.82
N ASN A 187 9.64 11.79 -12.17
CA ASN A 187 9.73 12.80 -13.23
C ASN A 187 9.46 12.24 -14.65
N ASN A 188 9.79 10.97 -14.87
CA ASN A 188 9.57 10.29 -16.16
C ASN A 188 8.26 9.48 -16.18
N GLU A 189 7.48 9.48 -15.09
CA GLU A 189 6.27 8.65 -14.90
C GLU A 189 6.53 7.15 -15.19
N ASP A 190 7.75 6.69 -14.86
CA ASP A 190 8.24 5.34 -15.11
C ASP A 190 7.99 4.44 -13.88
N TYR A 191 6.79 3.88 -13.79
CA TYR A 191 6.31 3.09 -12.65
C TYR A 191 6.07 1.61 -13.00
N ASN A 192 6.28 1.18 -14.26
CA ASN A 192 5.83 -0.12 -14.77
C ASN A 192 4.32 -0.35 -14.52
N GLN A 193 3.51 0.70 -14.75
CA GLN A 193 2.07 0.72 -14.46
C GLN A 193 1.29 -0.43 -15.15
N GLU A 194 1.79 -0.91 -16.27
CA GLU A 194 1.21 -2.04 -17.03
C GLU A 194 1.18 -3.34 -16.22
N LEU A 195 2.01 -3.49 -15.18
CA LEU A 195 2.05 -4.66 -14.31
C LEU A 195 0.90 -4.71 -13.29
N VAL A 196 0.26 -3.58 -13.00
CA VAL A 196 -0.78 -3.48 -11.96
C VAL A 196 -2.02 -4.30 -12.31
N LYS A 197 -2.52 -4.19 -13.53
CA LYS A 197 -3.71 -4.93 -13.98
C LYS A 197 -3.52 -6.45 -13.99
N PRO A 198 -2.43 -7.00 -14.58
CA PRO A 198 -2.14 -8.43 -14.49
C PRO A 198 -1.99 -8.92 -13.05
N PHE A 199 -1.38 -8.13 -12.16
CA PHE A 199 -1.27 -8.45 -10.73
C PHE A 199 -2.65 -8.54 -10.07
N ARG A 200 -3.50 -7.51 -10.25
CA ARG A 200 -4.89 -7.55 -9.77
C ARG A 200 -5.63 -8.80 -10.28
N GLN A 201 -5.55 -9.07 -11.58
CA GLN A 201 -6.22 -10.24 -12.19
C GLN A 201 -5.75 -11.56 -11.57
N ARG A 202 -4.43 -11.68 -11.32
CA ARG A 202 -3.84 -12.89 -10.71
C ARG A 202 -4.37 -13.16 -9.31
N TYR A 203 -4.53 -12.12 -8.47
CA TYR A 203 -4.84 -12.30 -7.05
C TYR A 203 -6.33 -12.14 -6.71
N PHE A 204 -7.06 -11.38 -7.47
CA PHE A 204 -8.48 -11.13 -7.22
C PHE A 204 -9.40 -11.69 -8.33
N GLY A 205 -8.90 -11.92 -9.54
CA GLY A 205 -9.71 -12.27 -10.69
C GLY A 205 -10.77 -11.22 -10.98
N ASP A 206 -11.96 -11.67 -11.38
CA ASP A 206 -13.12 -10.81 -11.64
C ASP A 206 -14.05 -10.67 -10.41
N LYS A 207 -13.66 -11.24 -9.25
CA LYS A 207 -14.51 -11.34 -8.04
C LYS A 207 -14.09 -10.37 -6.95
N THR A 208 -13.94 -9.09 -7.29
CA THR A 208 -13.75 -8.03 -6.30
C THR A 208 -15.11 -7.48 -5.84
N GLY A 209 -15.21 -7.03 -4.59
CA GLY A 209 -16.42 -6.40 -4.04
C GLY A 209 -17.49 -7.35 -3.49
N GLU A 210 -17.27 -8.67 -3.50
CA GLU A 210 -18.24 -9.67 -3.00
C GLU A 210 -17.69 -10.56 -1.86
N ALA A 211 -16.49 -10.26 -1.35
CA ALA A 211 -15.86 -11.13 -0.37
C ALA A 211 -16.66 -11.26 0.94
N THR A 212 -17.25 -10.16 1.42
CA THR A 212 -18.13 -10.20 2.60
C THR A 212 -19.32 -11.11 2.38
N LYS A 213 -19.96 -11.03 1.23
CA LYS A 213 -21.10 -11.90 0.85
C LYS A 213 -20.66 -13.36 0.84
N ASN A 214 -19.55 -13.68 0.17
CA ASN A 214 -19.03 -15.04 0.07
C ASN A 214 -18.74 -15.64 1.46
N VAL A 215 -18.12 -14.87 2.36
CA VAL A 215 -17.83 -15.31 3.74
C VAL A 215 -19.13 -15.59 4.50
N VAL A 216 -20.13 -14.71 4.39
CA VAL A 216 -21.42 -14.86 5.08
C VAL A 216 -22.18 -16.07 4.55
N GLU A 217 -22.25 -16.26 3.23
CA GLU A 217 -22.93 -17.42 2.61
C GLU A 217 -22.26 -18.72 3.02
N PHE A 218 -20.94 -18.81 2.91
CA PHE A 218 -20.19 -19.99 3.34
C PHE A 218 -20.38 -20.30 4.84
N THR A 219 -20.39 -19.26 5.70
CA THR A 219 -20.64 -19.48 7.14
C THR A 219 -22.03 -20.06 7.40
N LYS A 220 -23.06 -19.57 6.68
CA LYS A 220 -24.42 -20.11 6.80
C LYS A 220 -24.49 -21.57 6.36
N GLU A 221 -23.89 -21.91 5.22
CA GLU A 221 -23.84 -23.30 4.73
C GLU A 221 -23.20 -24.26 5.74
N LEU A 222 -22.12 -23.81 6.43
CA LEU A 222 -21.48 -24.62 7.48
C LEU A 222 -22.39 -24.82 8.69
N LEU A 223 -23.16 -23.80 9.08
CA LEU A 223 -24.10 -23.90 10.20
C LEU A 223 -25.25 -24.84 9.86
N ASP A 224 -25.83 -24.72 8.66
CA ASP A 224 -26.96 -25.53 8.21
C ASP A 224 -26.57 -27.01 8.03
N ASN A 225 -25.34 -27.32 7.66
CA ASN A 225 -24.83 -28.69 7.50
C ASN A 225 -24.37 -29.36 8.81
N ASN A 226 -24.27 -28.61 9.91
CA ASN A 226 -23.88 -29.13 11.23
C ASN A 226 -25.07 -29.23 12.20
N VAL A 227 -26.30 -29.04 11.74
CA VAL A 227 -27.57 -29.28 12.43
C VAL A 227 -28.21 -30.54 11.84
#